data_f140981e999d9ec6fa8f8b555335acd3
#
_entry.id   f140981e999d9ec6fa8f8b555335acd3
#
_cell.length_a   1.000
_cell.length_b   1.000
_cell.length_c   1.000
_cell.angle_alpha   90.00
_cell.angle_beta   90.00
_cell.angle_gamma   90.00
#
_symmetry.space_group_name_H-M   'P 1'
#
loop_
_entity.id
_entity.type
_entity.pdbx_description
1 polymer ?
#
loop_
_entity_poly.entity_id
_entity_poly.type
_entity_poly.pdbx_seq_one_letter_code
_entity_poly.pdbx_strand_id
1 'polypeptide(L)'
;MKSEIIQYLETRQQASVNELAAALGKESSKDFSSLVKTISQMERKHQIRFDDKGRIELYEKKKQERLTLKGVFHAHKNGFGFVTLNEEEDDLFVGRNDVNHAIDGDTVEVVITKVADRIKGTSAEAKIIDILEHSLTSAVGQLVLDEEKPKYAGYIRSKNQKIRQPIYVKKPAMVLDGTEVLKVAIEKYPTKKHDFFVASLVDVVGHVNDPGIDVLEVLESMDIVSEFPEKVLEEAERVPDTPTESDLEGRLDLRDEFTFTIDGADAKDLDDAVHIKRLKSGNFELGVHIADVSYYVKEGSELDKEALNRATSVYVTDRVVPMLPERLSNGICSLNPNVDRLTQSAIMEIDAKGRVVKHTITQT
;
A
#
# COMPACT_ATOMS: atom_id res chain seq x y z
N MET A 1 -20.10 -46.02 -31.74
CA MET A 1 -20.88 -44.93 -32.41
C MET A 1 -20.64 -43.58 -31.80
N LYS A 2 -20.89 -43.27 -30.50
CA LYS A 2 -20.63 -41.93 -29.91
C LYS A 2 -19.16 -41.50 -30.01
N SER A 3 -18.25 -42.38 -29.60
CA SER A 3 -16.78 -42.13 -29.70
C SER A 3 -16.30 -41.90 -31.13
N GLU A 4 -16.87 -42.63 -32.07
CA GLU A 4 -16.54 -42.51 -33.49
C GLU A 4 -17.02 -41.18 -34.09
N ILE A 5 -18.20 -40.72 -33.69
CA ILE A 5 -18.71 -39.38 -34.06
C ILE A 5 -17.81 -38.30 -33.50
N ILE A 6 -17.41 -38.38 -32.23
CA ILE A 6 -16.51 -37.41 -31.60
C ILE A 6 -15.17 -37.39 -32.33
N GLN A 7 -14.55 -38.52 -32.53
CA GLN A 7 -13.26 -38.64 -33.23
C GLN A 7 -13.30 -38.08 -34.66
N TYR A 8 -14.39 -38.30 -35.38
CA TYR A 8 -14.60 -37.75 -36.69
C TYR A 8 -14.68 -36.21 -36.66
N LEU A 9 -15.46 -35.68 -35.72
CA LEU A 9 -15.64 -34.23 -35.56
C LEU A 9 -14.36 -33.55 -35.03
N GLU A 10 -13.55 -34.21 -34.18
CA GLU A 10 -12.25 -33.72 -33.77
C GLU A 10 -11.30 -33.50 -34.95
N THR A 11 -11.39 -34.38 -35.98
CA THR A 11 -10.53 -34.31 -37.16
C THR A 11 -11.06 -33.34 -38.23
N ARG A 12 -12.37 -33.25 -38.41
CA ARG A 12 -13.03 -32.52 -39.52
C ARG A 12 -13.70 -31.21 -39.10
N GLN A 13 -13.77 -30.94 -37.79
CA GLN A 13 -14.41 -29.79 -37.15
C GLN A 13 -15.92 -29.75 -37.33
N GLN A 14 -16.45 -30.02 -38.53
CA GLN A 14 -17.88 -29.99 -38.86
C GLN A 14 -18.25 -31.09 -39.81
N ALA A 15 -19.48 -31.62 -39.72
CA ALA A 15 -20.03 -32.57 -40.67
C ALA A 15 -21.54 -32.49 -40.75
N SER A 16 -22.11 -32.79 -41.94
CA SER A 16 -23.51 -33.07 -42.06
C SER A 16 -23.86 -34.49 -41.58
N VAL A 17 -25.15 -34.77 -41.28
CA VAL A 17 -25.58 -36.11 -40.87
C VAL A 17 -25.24 -37.13 -41.96
N ASN A 18 -25.35 -36.77 -43.24
CA ASN A 18 -25.04 -37.66 -44.35
C ASN A 18 -23.54 -37.94 -44.48
N GLU A 19 -22.67 -36.97 -44.29
CA GLU A 19 -21.22 -37.14 -44.27
C GLU A 19 -20.80 -38.08 -43.11
N LEU A 20 -21.41 -37.94 -41.92
CA LEU A 20 -21.18 -38.86 -40.81
C LEU A 20 -21.69 -40.27 -41.12
N ALA A 21 -22.84 -40.40 -41.77
CA ALA A 21 -23.37 -41.71 -42.16
C ALA A 21 -22.47 -42.45 -43.14
N ALA A 22 -21.98 -41.73 -44.18
CA ALA A 22 -21.05 -42.29 -45.14
C ALA A 22 -19.69 -42.66 -44.49
N ALA A 23 -19.13 -41.77 -43.67
CA ALA A 23 -17.83 -42.00 -43.02
C ALA A 23 -17.85 -43.15 -42.02
N LEU A 24 -18.98 -43.39 -41.36
CA LEU A 24 -19.17 -44.44 -40.31
C LEU A 24 -19.80 -45.71 -40.89
N GLY A 25 -20.05 -45.78 -42.22
CA GLY A 25 -20.69 -46.94 -42.86
C GLY A 25 -22.13 -47.21 -42.37
N LYS A 26 -22.87 -46.13 -42.07
CA LYS A 26 -24.24 -46.17 -41.47
C LYS A 26 -25.31 -45.70 -42.49
N GLU A 27 -25.17 -46.10 -43.74
CA GLU A 27 -26.06 -45.67 -44.83
C GLU A 27 -27.34 -46.56 -45.00
N SER A 28 -27.38 -47.74 -44.37
CA SER A 28 -28.63 -48.55 -44.40
C SER A 28 -29.73 -47.85 -43.59
N SER A 29 -30.98 -47.98 -44.00
CA SER A 29 -32.15 -47.32 -43.34
C SER A 29 -32.21 -47.54 -41.84
N LYS A 30 -31.81 -48.75 -41.36
CA LYS A 30 -31.80 -49.11 -39.95
C LYS A 30 -30.62 -48.48 -39.21
N ASP A 31 -29.46 -48.48 -39.82
CA ASP A 31 -28.22 -47.89 -39.22
C ASP A 31 -28.28 -46.36 -39.21
N PHE A 32 -28.81 -45.75 -40.29
CA PHE A 32 -29.01 -44.33 -40.38
C PHE A 32 -29.98 -43.82 -39.28
N SER A 33 -31.12 -44.53 -39.06
CA SER A 33 -32.03 -44.21 -38.00
C SER A 33 -31.37 -44.30 -36.60
N SER A 34 -30.50 -45.26 -36.39
CA SER A 34 -29.70 -45.41 -35.17
C SER A 34 -28.71 -44.27 -34.97
N LEU A 35 -28.03 -43.84 -36.05
CA LEU A 35 -27.13 -42.69 -36.08
C LEU A 35 -27.82 -41.40 -35.69
N VAL A 36 -28.99 -41.09 -36.31
CA VAL A 36 -29.78 -39.91 -36.00
C VAL A 36 -30.24 -39.89 -34.54
N LYS A 37 -30.68 -41.06 -34.01
CA LYS A 37 -31.02 -41.15 -32.57
C LYS A 37 -29.83 -40.84 -31.67
N THR A 38 -28.63 -41.30 -32.06
CA THR A 38 -27.40 -41.06 -31.30
C THR A 38 -27.02 -39.61 -31.34
N ILE A 39 -27.07 -38.95 -32.51
CA ILE A 39 -26.83 -37.52 -32.70
C ILE A 39 -27.79 -36.71 -31.82
N SER A 40 -29.11 -36.98 -31.89
CA SER A 40 -30.09 -36.28 -31.03
C SER A 40 -29.86 -36.47 -29.53
N GLN A 41 -29.35 -37.64 -29.10
CA GLN A 41 -28.97 -37.85 -27.71
C GLN A 41 -27.72 -37.07 -27.31
N MET A 42 -26.76 -36.95 -28.21
CA MET A 42 -25.51 -36.17 -27.98
C MET A 42 -25.81 -34.69 -27.93
N GLU A 43 -26.69 -34.17 -28.78
CA GLU A 43 -27.17 -32.78 -28.76
C GLU A 43 -27.90 -32.46 -27.43
N ARG A 44 -28.85 -33.28 -27.01
CA ARG A 44 -29.53 -33.11 -25.69
C ARG A 44 -28.58 -33.13 -24.48
N LYS A 45 -27.44 -33.80 -24.63
CA LYS A 45 -26.39 -33.85 -23.59
C LYS A 45 -25.34 -32.78 -23.76
N HIS A 46 -25.55 -31.83 -24.66
CA HIS A 46 -24.59 -30.75 -24.98
C HIS A 46 -23.18 -31.28 -25.30
N GLN A 47 -23.08 -32.36 -26.04
CA GLN A 47 -21.83 -32.94 -26.54
C GLN A 47 -21.53 -32.45 -27.96
N ILE A 48 -22.56 -32.16 -28.72
CA ILE A 48 -22.53 -31.60 -30.07
C ILE A 48 -23.62 -30.52 -30.21
N ARG A 49 -23.50 -29.67 -31.24
CA ARG A 49 -24.53 -28.71 -31.63
C ARG A 49 -24.64 -28.67 -33.15
N PHE A 50 -25.77 -28.16 -33.67
CA PHE A 50 -25.94 -27.83 -35.05
C PHE A 50 -25.61 -26.34 -35.26
N ASP A 51 -24.86 -26.02 -36.32
CA ASP A 51 -24.67 -24.65 -36.77
C ASP A 51 -25.89 -24.13 -37.53
N ASP A 52 -25.83 -22.84 -37.92
CA ASP A 52 -26.94 -22.18 -38.68
C ASP A 52 -27.19 -22.80 -40.07
N LYS A 53 -26.29 -23.67 -40.57
CA LYS A 53 -26.37 -24.39 -41.84
C LYS A 53 -26.76 -25.86 -41.65
N GLY A 54 -27.10 -26.25 -40.42
CA GLY A 54 -27.49 -27.63 -40.08
C GLY A 54 -26.31 -28.62 -40.04
N ARG A 55 -25.07 -28.18 -39.93
CA ARG A 55 -23.89 -29.04 -39.76
C ARG A 55 -23.65 -29.31 -38.29
N ILE A 56 -23.19 -30.47 -37.97
CA ILE A 56 -22.88 -30.92 -36.62
C ILE A 56 -21.45 -30.56 -36.30
N GLU A 57 -21.24 -29.93 -35.13
CA GLU A 57 -19.93 -29.63 -34.56
C GLU A 57 -19.88 -30.06 -33.09
N LEU A 58 -18.67 -30.26 -32.54
CA LEU A 58 -18.52 -30.52 -31.11
C LEU A 58 -19.00 -29.31 -30.33
N TYR A 59 -19.74 -29.58 -29.26
CA TYR A 59 -20.14 -28.53 -28.34
C TYR A 59 -18.92 -28.13 -27.51
N GLU A 60 -18.10 -27.23 -28.03
CA GLU A 60 -17.15 -26.53 -27.20
C GLU A 60 -17.95 -25.64 -26.25
N LYS A 61 -17.91 -25.97 -24.96
CA LYS A 61 -18.20 -24.94 -23.96
C LYS A 61 -17.26 -23.79 -24.26
N LYS A 62 -17.71 -22.76 -24.98
CA LYS A 62 -16.97 -21.48 -24.99
C LYS A 62 -16.66 -21.22 -23.51
N LYS A 63 -15.40 -21.30 -23.11
CA LYS A 63 -14.94 -20.55 -21.95
C LYS A 63 -15.43 -19.14 -22.25
N GLN A 64 -16.49 -18.70 -21.59
CA GLN A 64 -16.75 -17.28 -21.52
C GLN A 64 -15.41 -16.73 -21.02
N GLU A 65 -14.70 -16.00 -21.84
CA GLU A 65 -13.63 -15.12 -21.39
C GLU A 65 -14.33 -14.22 -20.38
N ARG A 66 -14.23 -14.63 -19.11
CA ARG A 66 -14.70 -13.80 -18.01
C ARG A 66 -13.78 -12.61 -18.08
N LEU A 67 -14.35 -11.45 -18.37
CA LEU A 67 -13.60 -10.21 -18.32
C LEU A 67 -12.99 -10.14 -16.92
N THR A 68 -11.68 -10.34 -16.83
CA THR A 68 -10.95 -10.22 -15.59
C THR A 68 -10.51 -8.77 -15.44
N LEU A 69 -10.57 -8.26 -14.21
CA LEU A 69 -10.16 -6.91 -13.87
C LEU A 69 -9.01 -7.00 -12.88
N LYS A 70 -8.09 -6.06 -12.95
CA LYS A 70 -6.97 -5.93 -12.02
C LYS A 70 -7.22 -4.77 -11.08
N GLY A 71 -6.97 -4.97 -9.78
CA GLY A 71 -7.12 -3.92 -8.78
C GLY A 71 -6.37 -4.24 -7.50
N VAL A 72 -6.44 -3.33 -6.54
CA VAL A 72 -5.83 -3.46 -5.21
C VAL A 72 -6.89 -3.89 -4.21
N PHE A 73 -6.62 -4.95 -3.45
CA PHE A 73 -7.52 -5.48 -2.45
C PHE A 73 -7.33 -4.80 -1.10
N HIS A 74 -8.40 -4.24 -0.55
CA HIS A 74 -8.45 -3.64 0.78
C HIS A 74 -9.21 -4.55 1.73
N ALA A 75 -8.48 -5.22 2.62
CA ALA A 75 -9.06 -6.15 3.57
C ALA A 75 -9.76 -5.43 4.71
N HIS A 76 -10.90 -5.98 5.13
CA HIS A 76 -11.59 -5.57 6.34
C HIS A 76 -11.34 -6.59 7.47
N LYS A 77 -11.22 -6.13 8.73
CA LYS A 77 -10.99 -6.99 9.91
C LYS A 77 -11.99 -8.15 10.06
N ASN A 78 -13.18 -8.01 9.51
CA ASN A 78 -14.22 -9.05 9.51
C ASN A 78 -14.06 -10.10 8.39
N GLY A 79 -13.01 -10.02 7.55
CA GLY A 79 -12.64 -11.02 6.55
C GLY A 79 -13.30 -10.90 5.18
N PHE A 80 -14.09 -9.87 4.93
CA PHE A 80 -14.47 -9.40 3.61
C PHE A 80 -13.53 -8.25 3.21
N GLY A 81 -13.66 -7.73 1.99
CA GLY A 81 -12.90 -6.56 1.57
C GLY A 81 -13.47 -5.92 0.33
N PHE A 82 -12.70 -5.01 -0.22
CA PHE A 82 -13.05 -4.26 -1.43
C PHE A 82 -11.86 -4.28 -2.39
N VAL A 83 -12.13 -4.23 -3.68
CA VAL A 83 -11.10 -4.09 -4.71
C VAL A 83 -11.30 -2.77 -5.42
N THR A 84 -10.31 -1.90 -5.30
CA THR A 84 -10.23 -0.63 -6.02
C THR A 84 -9.57 -0.87 -7.37
N LEU A 85 -10.25 -0.54 -8.46
CA LEU A 85 -9.74 -0.69 -9.82
C LEU A 85 -8.96 0.55 -10.25
N ASN A 86 -9.51 1.73 -10.00
CA ASN A 86 -8.93 3.06 -10.24
C ASN A 86 -9.68 4.11 -9.39
N GLU A 87 -9.25 5.38 -9.44
CA GLU A 87 -9.83 6.47 -8.63
C GLU A 87 -11.23 6.93 -9.11
N GLU A 88 -11.65 6.55 -10.31
CA GLU A 88 -12.89 7.02 -10.93
C GLU A 88 -14.05 6.01 -10.79
N GLU A 89 -13.76 4.76 -10.45
CA GLU A 89 -14.73 3.67 -10.37
C GLU A 89 -15.07 3.30 -8.92
N ASP A 90 -16.31 2.88 -8.69
CA ASP A 90 -16.74 2.38 -7.38
C ASP A 90 -16.00 1.06 -7.03
N ASP A 91 -15.62 0.90 -5.78
CA ASP A 91 -14.98 -0.31 -5.27
C ASP A 91 -15.87 -1.55 -5.44
N LEU A 92 -15.25 -2.66 -5.80
CA LEU A 92 -15.91 -3.96 -5.91
C LEU A 92 -15.93 -4.65 -4.54
N PHE A 93 -17.11 -5.01 -4.03
CA PHE A 93 -17.22 -5.78 -2.80
C PHE A 93 -16.79 -7.24 -3.01
N VAL A 94 -15.94 -7.77 -2.10
CA VAL A 94 -15.47 -9.16 -2.10
C VAL A 94 -15.88 -9.83 -0.79
N GLY A 95 -16.76 -10.79 -0.88
CA GLY A 95 -17.26 -11.55 0.27
C GLY A 95 -16.18 -12.46 0.87
N ARG A 96 -16.33 -12.86 2.15
CA ARG A 96 -15.35 -13.69 2.90
C ARG A 96 -14.92 -14.97 2.18
N ASN A 97 -15.83 -15.61 1.44
CA ASN A 97 -15.55 -16.85 0.73
C ASN A 97 -14.87 -16.65 -0.62
N ASP A 98 -14.80 -15.39 -1.09
CA ASP A 98 -14.30 -15.00 -2.40
C ASP A 98 -12.97 -14.26 -2.36
N VAL A 99 -12.39 -14.04 -1.15
CA VAL A 99 -11.11 -13.38 -0.91
C VAL A 99 -9.89 -14.18 -1.43
N ASN A 100 -10.03 -15.50 -1.59
CA ASN A 100 -8.98 -16.39 -2.13
C ASN A 100 -7.60 -16.24 -1.47
N HIS A 101 -7.54 -16.04 -0.15
CA HIS A 101 -6.33 -15.81 0.67
C HIS A 101 -5.58 -14.50 0.38
N ALA A 102 -6.14 -13.57 -0.41
CA ALA A 102 -5.57 -12.25 -0.57
C ALA A 102 -5.54 -11.49 0.78
N ILE A 103 -4.51 -10.70 0.97
CA ILE A 103 -4.28 -9.87 2.14
C ILE A 103 -4.38 -8.38 1.77
N ASP A 104 -4.43 -7.53 2.77
CA ASP A 104 -4.56 -6.09 2.57
C ASP A 104 -3.43 -5.53 1.70
N GLY A 105 -3.78 -4.77 0.68
CA GLY A 105 -2.84 -4.16 -0.26
C GLY A 105 -2.42 -5.05 -1.44
N ASP A 106 -2.81 -6.34 -1.48
CA ASP A 106 -2.46 -7.22 -2.60
C ASP A 106 -3.02 -6.70 -3.91
N THR A 107 -2.20 -6.79 -4.96
CA THR A 107 -2.66 -6.63 -6.33
C THR A 107 -3.30 -7.93 -6.81
N VAL A 108 -4.57 -7.89 -7.17
CA VAL A 108 -5.37 -9.07 -7.47
C VAL A 108 -6.04 -9.02 -8.83
N GLU A 109 -6.32 -10.19 -9.37
CA GLU A 109 -7.19 -10.38 -10.52
C GLU A 109 -8.56 -10.84 -10.05
N VAL A 110 -9.62 -10.15 -10.48
CA VAL A 110 -11.00 -10.41 -10.06
C VAL A 110 -11.94 -10.64 -11.22
N VAL A 111 -13.03 -11.35 -10.97
CA VAL A 111 -14.18 -11.44 -11.86
C VAL A 111 -15.42 -10.88 -11.16
N ILE A 112 -16.20 -10.10 -11.86
CA ILE A 112 -17.49 -9.61 -11.36
C ILE A 112 -18.45 -10.81 -11.27
N THR A 113 -19.00 -11.02 -10.08
CA THR A 113 -20.00 -12.07 -9.81
C THR A 113 -21.41 -11.52 -9.82
N LYS A 114 -21.56 -10.21 -9.49
CA LYS A 114 -22.83 -9.51 -9.50
C LYS A 114 -22.62 -8.05 -9.86
N VAL A 115 -23.40 -7.55 -10.80
CA VAL A 115 -23.35 -6.15 -11.24
C VAL A 115 -24.05 -5.26 -10.22
N ALA A 116 -23.55 -4.03 -10.04
CA ALA A 116 -24.17 -3.03 -9.19
C ALA A 116 -25.63 -2.76 -9.63
N ASP A 117 -26.54 -2.67 -8.67
CA ASP A 117 -27.92 -2.22 -8.92
C ASP A 117 -28.10 -0.82 -8.32
N ARG A 118 -27.96 0.20 -9.19
CA ARG A 118 -28.08 1.61 -8.79
C ARG A 118 -29.45 1.96 -8.22
N ILE A 119 -30.51 1.23 -8.63
CA ILE A 119 -31.88 1.48 -8.15
C ILE A 119 -32.01 0.98 -6.70
N LYS A 120 -31.36 -0.13 -6.36
CA LYS A 120 -31.36 -0.71 -5.01
C LYS A 120 -30.18 -0.23 -4.14
N GLY A 121 -29.28 0.59 -4.69
CA GLY A 121 -28.09 1.08 -3.97
C GLY A 121 -27.11 -0.02 -3.58
N THR A 122 -27.01 -1.12 -4.36
CA THR A 122 -26.08 -2.21 -4.09
C THR A 122 -24.81 -2.07 -4.92
N SER A 123 -23.65 -2.21 -4.29
CA SER A 123 -22.34 -2.25 -4.96
C SER A 123 -22.18 -3.52 -5.81
N ALA A 124 -21.30 -3.48 -6.80
CA ALA A 124 -20.91 -4.66 -7.54
C ALA A 124 -20.17 -5.64 -6.62
N GLU A 125 -20.42 -6.95 -6.82
CA GLU A 125 -19.73 -8.00 -6.08
C GLU A 125 -18.71 -8.68 -7.00
N ALA A 126 -17.53 -8.98 -6.46
CA ALA A 126 -16.45 -9.64 -7.19
C ALA A 126 -15.88 -10.82 -6.41
N LYS A 127 -15.16 -11.66 -7.13
CA LYS A 127 -14.38 -12.77 -6.58
C LYS A 127 -12.95 -12.66 -7.04
N ILE A 128 -12.00 -12.79 -6.12
CA ILE A 128 -10.59 -12.87 -6.43
C ILE A 128 -10.29 -14.24 -7.02
N ILE A 129 -9.74 -14.26 -8.23
CA ILE A 129 -9.36 -15.48 -8.93
C ILE A 129 -7.87 -15.75 -8.85
N ASP A 130 -7.05 -14.68 -8.78
CA ASP A 130 -5.60 -14.80 -8.63
C ASP A 130 -5.04 -13.60 -7.86
N ILE A 131 -3.87 -13.82 -7.24
CA ILE A 131 -3.09 -12.80 -6.56
C ILE A 131 -1.85 -12.57 -7.43
N LEU A 132 -1.76 -11.37 -8.02
CA LEU A 132 -0.71 -11.02 -8.96
C LEU A 132 0.56 -10.57 -8.24
N GLU A 133 0.39 -9.88 -7.10
CA GLU A 133 1.48 -9.36 -6.29
C GLU A 133 1.03 -9.24 -4.83
N HIS A 134 1.86 -9.71 -3.91
CA HIS A 134 1.63 -9.55 -2.49
C HIS A 134 2.24 -8.25 -1.97
N SER A 135 1.47 -7.49 -1.18
CA SER A 135 1.93 -6.25 -0.55
C SER A 135 2.69 -6.50 0.75
N LEU A 136 2.28 -7.51 1.54
CA LEU A 136 2.88 -7.82 2.84
C LEU A 136 4.19 -8.57 2.65
N THR A 137 5.32 -7.88 2.73
CA THR A 137 6.67 -8.46 2.61
C THR A 137 7.34 -8.71 3.97
N SER A 138 6.91 -7.99 5.00
CA SER A 138 7.43 -8.08 6.37
C SER A 138 6.31 -8.01 7.39
N ALA A 139 6.58 -8.43 8.61
CA ALA A 139 5.68 -8.27 9.74
C ALA A 139 6.46 -8.15 11.04
N VAL A 140 5.84 -7.47 12.02
CA VAL A 140 6.38 -7.32 13.36
C VAL A 140 5.39 -7.87 14.38
N GLY A 141 5.88 -8.50 15.43
CA GLY A 141 5.04 -8.98 16.51
C GLY A 141 5.77 -9.80 17.53
N GLN A 142 5.11 -10.02 18.67
CA GLN A 142 5.62 -10.86 19.74
C GLN A 142 5.70 -12.33 19.33
N LEU A 143 6.83 -12.98 19.59
CA LEU A 143 6.99 -14.41 19.41
C LEU A 143 6.15 -15.18 20.44
N VAL A 144 5.42 -16.18 19.95
CA VAL A 144 4.72 -17.17 20.77
C VAL A 144 5.27 -18.54 20.42
N LEU A 145 5.86 -19.23 21.38
CA LEU A 145 6.41 -20.57 21.18
C LEU A 145 5.26 -21.56 20.85
N ASP A 146 5.54 -22.51 19.98
CA ASP A 146 4.57 -23.56 19.57
C ASP A 146 5.27 -24.92 19.51
N GLU A 147 5.07 -25.72 20.55
CA GLU A 147 5.64 -27.06 20.65
C GLU A 147 5.02 -28.05 19.69
N GLU A 148 3.78 -27.80 19.20
CA GLU A 148 3.08 -28.67 18.24
C GLU A 148 3.71 -28.60 16.86
N LYS A 149 4.43 -27.51 16.56
CA LYS A 149 5.13 -27.33 15.27
C LYS A 149 6.65 -27.17 15.45
N PRO A 150 7.37 -28.18 15.88
CA PRO A 150 8.80 -28.11 16.24
C PRO A 150 9.73 -27.75 15.10
N LYS A 151 9.24 -27.67 13.87
CA LYS A 151 9.97 -27.19 12.69
C LYS A 151 10.19 -25.67 12.72
N TYR A 152 9.37 -24.93 13.44
CA TYR A 152 9.42 -23.46 13.56
C TYR A 152 9.90 -23.09 14.96
N ALA A 153 10.37 -21.86 15.14
CA ALA A 153 10.66 -21.30 16.46
C ALA A 153 9.36 -21.02 17.25
N GLY A 154 8.31 -20.73 16.52
CA GLY A 154 6.99 -20.37 16.99
C GLY A 154 6.26 -19.58 15.92
N TYR A 155 5.27 -18.80 16.32
CA TYR A 155 4.59 -17.84 15.44
C TYR A 155 4.59 -16.45 16.08
N ILE A 156 4.55 -15.40 15.26
CA ILE A 156 4.38 -14.03 15.76
C ILE A 156 2.91 -13.68 15.87
N ARG A 157 2.58 -12.93 16.93
CA ARG A 157 1.29 -12.30 17.15
C ARG A 157 1.40 -10.84 16.77
N SER A 158 1.00 -10.50 15.53
CA SER A 158 0.97 -9.13 15.07
C SER A 158 -0.20 -8.35 15.65
N LYS A 159 0.00 -7.06 15.95
CA LYS A 159 -1.08 -6.12 16.31
C LYS A 159 -1.93 -5.69 15.12
N ASN A 160 -1.46 -5.92 13.89
CA ASN A 160 -2.22 -5.63 12.68
C ASN A 160 -3.41 -6.58 12.55
N GLN A 161 -4.62 -6.08 12.83
CA GLN A 161 -5.87 -6.87 12.79
C GLN A 161 -6.28 -7.36 11.40
N LYS A 162 -5.65 -6.86 10.34
CA LYS A 162 -5.88 -7.31 8.96
C LYS A 162 -5.11 -8.58 8.64
N ILE A 163 -4.04 -8.90 9.40
CA ILE A 163 -3.29 -10.16 9.31
C ILE A 163 -4.01 -11.19 10.19
N ARG A 164 -4.77 -12.07 9.55
CA ARG A 164 -5.65 -13.02 10.26
C ARG A 164 -5.00 -14.38 10.51
N GLN A 165 -4.10 -14.79 9.64
CA GLN A 165 -3.41 -16.07 9.74
C GLN A 165 -2.15 -15.92 10.58
N PRO A 166 -1.73 -16.96 11.32
CA PRO A 166 -0.47 -16.94 12.07
C PRO A 166 0.73 -16.90 11.14
N ILE A 167 1.78 -16.19 11.56
CA ILE A 167 3.04 -16.08 10.82
C ILE A 167 4.09 -16.92 11.54
N TYR A 168 4.35 -18.13 11.04
CA TYR A 168 5.34 -19.03 11.61
C TYR A 168 6.75 -18.64 11.24
N VAL A 169 7.62 -18.52 12.24
CA VAL A 169 9.00 -18.10 12.09
C VAL A 169 9.90 -19.33 11.99
N LYS A 170 10.69 -19.44 10.92
CA LYS A 170 11.72 -20.49 10.81
C LYS A 170 12.68 -20.39 11.98
N LYS A 171 13.21 -21.55 12.45
CA LYS A 171 14.22 -21.53 13.49
C LYS A 171 15.47 -20.78 13.07
N PRO A 172 15.82 -19.66 13.72
CA PRO A 172 17.10 -18.99 13.49
C PRO A 172 18.23 -19.75 14.17
N ALA A 173 19.47 -19.32 13.93
CA ALA A 173 20.65 -19.88 14.59
C ALA A 173 20.71 -19.52 16.10
N MET A 174 20.08 -18.41 16.50
CA MET A 174 20.00 -17.97 17.89
C MET A 174 18.83 -18.67 18.61
N VAL A 175 18.95 -18.75 19.93
CA VAL A 175 17.88 -19.28 20.79
C VAL A 175 16.91 -18.16 21.11
N LEU A 176 15.63 -18.43 20.95
CA LEU A 176 14.53 -17.53 21.28
C LEU A 176 13.70 -18.17 22.43
N ASP A 177 13.25 -17.36 23.37
CA ASP A 177 12.53 -17.83 24.58
C ASP A 177 11.06 -17.44 24.64
N GLY A 178 10.58 -16.67 23.64
CA GLY A 178 9.18 -16.24 23.53
C GLY A 178 8.90 -14.87 24.17
N THR A 179 9.92 -14.19 24.65
CA THR A 179 9.78 -12.81 25.16
C THR A 179 10.11 -11.77 24.09
N GLU A 180 10.62 -12.19 22.93
CA GLU A 180 11.10 -11.29 21.89
C GLU A 180 9.93 -10.74 21.06
N VAL A 181 10.06 -9.48 20.64
CA VAL A 181 9.33 -8.85 19.54
C VAL A 181 10.22 -8.92 18.31
N LEU A 182 9.74 -9.59 17.28
CA LEU A 182 10.51 -9.92 16.09
C LEU A 182 10.02 -9.13 14.88
N LYS A 183 10.96 -8.65 14.07
CA LYS A 183 10.72 -8.27 12.66
C LYS A 183 11.08 -9.45 11.78
N VAL A 184 10.15 -9.85 10.91
CA VAL A 184 10.29 -11.03 10.05
C VAL A 184 9.98 -10.70 8.60
N ALA A 185 10.68 -11.35 7.66
CA ALA A 185 10.41 -11.29 6.24
C ALA A 185 9.51 -12.45 5.83
N ILE A 186 8.44 -12.18 5.10
CA ILE A 186 7.50 -13.19 4.62
C ILE A 186 8.11 -13.95 3.45
N GLU A 187 8.18 -15.28 3.54
CA GLU A 187 8.69 -16.14 2.48
C GLU A 187 7.59 -16.95 1.79
N LYS A 188 6.55 -17.30 2.53
CA LYS A 188 5.41 -18.06 2.00
C LYS A 188 4.09 -17.51 2.54
N TYR A 189 3.14 -17.40 1.65
CA TYR A 189 1.79 -16.92 1.94
C TYR A 189 0.82 -18.06 2.18
N PRO A 190 -0.30 -17.82 2.90
CA PRO A 190 -1.34 -18.81 3.11
C PRO A 190 -1.91 -19.32 1.79
N THR A 191 -2.26 -20.60 1.78
CA THR A 191 -2.89 -21.26 0.65
C THR A 191 -3.99 -22.20 1.15
N LYS A 192 -4.80 -22.75 0.25
CA LYS A 192 -5.80 -23.78 0.60
C LYS A 192 -5.23 -25.01 1.33
N LYS A 193 -3.93 -25.28 1.16
CA LYS A 193 -3.25 -26.42 1.83
C LYS A 193 -2.61 -26.03 3.15
N HIS A 194 -2.22 -24.77 3.31
CA HIS A 194 -1.51 -24.26 4.48
C HIS A 194 -2.06 -22.88 4.82
N ASP A 195 -2.91 -22.81 5.81
CA ASP A 195 -3.57 -21.57 6.24
C ASP A 195 -2.69 -20.77 7.24
N PHE A 196 -1.42 -20.57 6.88
CA PHE A 196 -0.46 -19.78 7.65
C PHE A 196 0.67 -19.24 6.75
N PHE A 197 1.27 -18.15 7.19
CA PHE A 197 2.49 -17.60 6.59
C PHE A 197 3.73 -18.35 7.11
N VAL A 198 4.79 -18.35 6.31
CA VAL A 198 6.12 -18.75 6.78
C VAL A 198 7.07 -17.57 6.55
N ALA A 199 7.84 -17.24 7.59
CA ALA A 199 8.75 -16.11 7.59
C ALA A 199 10.12 -16.50 8.14
N SER A 200 11.13 -15.69 7.81
CA SER A 200 12.46 -15.74 8.41
C SER A 200 12.69 -14.53 9.31
N LEU A 201 13.47 -14.71 10.37
CA LEU A 201 13.88 -13.62 11.26
C LEU A 201 14.76 -12.62 10.49
N VAL A 202 14.39 -11.35 10.58
CA VAL A 202 15.19 -10.22 10.10
C VAL A 202 15.94 -9.60 11.26
N ASP A 203 15.20 -9.24 12.35
CA ASP A 203 15.77 -8.57 13.51
C ASP A 203 14.95 -8.86 14.76
N VAL A 204 15.57 -8.65 15.94
CA VAL A 204 14.92 -8.63 17.24
C VAL A 204 14.74 -7.17 17.66
N VAL A 205 13.50 -6.68 17.53
CA VAL A 205 13.14 -5.28 17.85
C VAL A 205 13.33 -4.96 19.33
N GLY A 206 13.14 -5.96 20.20
CA GLY A 206 13.29 -5.86 21.64
C GLY A 206 12.54 -6.98 22.34
N HIS A 207 12.30 -6.82 23.65
CA HIS A 207 11.59 -7.79 24.47
C HIS A 207 10.28 -7.18 25.01
N VAL A 208 9.28 -8.00 25.25
CA VAL A 208 7.92 -7.57 25.63
C VAL A 208 7.85 -6.70 26.88
N ASN A 209 8.87 -6.74 27.73
CA ASN A 209 8.94 -5.96 28.96
C ASN A 209 9.84 -4.71 28.83
N ASP A 210 10.40 -4.45 27.65
CA ASP A 210 11.24 -3.27 27.45
C ASP A 210 10.38 -2.01 27.45
N PRO A 211 10.81 -0.93 28.11
CA PRO A 211 10.09 0.34 28.07
C PRO A 211 9.94 0.86 26.63
N GLY A 212 8.72 1.19 26.20
CA GLY A 212 8.43 1.73 24.87
C GLY A 212 8.45 0.73 23.73
N ILE A 213 8.56 -0.59 24.01
CA ILE A 213 8.54 -1.64 22.98
C ILE A 213 7.23 -1.65 22.18
N ASP A 214 6.11 -1.30 22.80
CA ASP A 214 4.80 -1.22 22.16
C ASP A 214 4.75 -0.12 21.11
N VAL A 215 5.44 1.00 21.32
CA VAL A 215 5.60 2.08 20.35
C VAL A 215 6.55 1.65 19.24
N LEU A 216 7.68 1.04 19.55
CA LEU A 216 8.63 0.52 18.56
C LEU A 216 7.96 -0.52 17.66
N GLU A 217 7.18 -1.45 18.22
CA GLU A 217 6.44 -2.44 17.43
C GLU A 217 5.48 -1.78 16.42
N VAL A 218 4.82 -0.68 16.82
CA VAL A 218 3.95 0.07 15.90
C VAL A 218 4.77 0.73 14.79
N LEU A 219 5.84 1.46 15.13
CA LEU A 219 6.71 2.11 14.16
C LEU A 219 7.28 1.12 13.14
N GLU A 220 7.84 0.01 13.62
CA GLU A 220 8.38 -1.06 12.77
C GLU A 220 7.30 -1.73 11.90
N SER A 221 6.06 -1.89 12.41
CA SER A 221 4.94 -2.46 11.64
C SER A 221 4.45 -1.54 10.51
N MET A 222 4.82 -0.27 10.56
CA MET A 222 4.53 0.75 9.54
C MET A 222 5.77 1.07 8.68
N ASP A 223 6.86 0.31 8.84
CA ASP A 223 8.17 0.54 8.20
C ASP A 223 8.74 1.94 8.46
N ILE A 224 8.42 2.52 9.64
CA ILE A 224 8.96 3.81 10.08
C ILE A 224 10.30 3.55 10.77
N VAL A 225 11.39 3.87 10.07
CA VAL A 225 12.76 3.68 10.55
C VAL A 225 13.19 4.89 11.37
N SER A 226 13.52 4.67 12.66
CA SER A 226 13.93 5.76 13.56
C SER A 226 15.34 6.27 13.25
N GLU A 227 16.24 5.41 12.82
CA GLU A 227 17.64 5.73 12.56
C GLU A 227 17.83 6.36 11.17
N PHE A 228 18.77 7.29 11.08
CA PHE A 228 19.20 7.86 9.80
C PHE A 228 20.37 7.08 9.21
N PRO A 229 20.44 6.95 7.87
CA PRO A 229 21.62 6.42 7.22
C PRO A 229 22.90 7.23 7.55
N GLU A 230 24.05 6.55 7.67
CA GLU A 230 25.33 7.17 8.02
C GLU A 230 25.68 8.38 7.12
N LYS A 231 25.47 8.26 5.80
CA LYS A 231 25.72 9.35 4.85
C LYS A 231 24.89 10.62 5.12
N VAL A 232 23.65 10.43 5.58
CA VAL A 232 22.75 11.53 5.95
C VAL A 232 23.27 12.23 7.21
N LEU A 233 23.72 11.45 8.21
CA LEU A 233 24.32 11.98 9.42
C LEU A 233 25.64 12.72 9.13
N GLU A 234 26.51 12.15 8.30
CA GLU A 234 27.75 12.81 7.86
C GLU A 234 27.47 14.14 7.13
N GLU A 235 26.43 14.21 6.30
CA GLU A 235 26.05 15.45 5.64
C GLU A 235 25.51 16.45 6.64
N ALA A 236 24.65 16.03 7.57
CA ALA A 236 24.11 16.87 8.63
C ALA A 236 25.22 17.49 9.49
N GLU A 237 26.29 16.74 9.82
CA GLU A 237 27.42 17.21 10.60
C GLU A 237 28.23 18.34 9.90
N ARG A 238 28.15 18.44 8.57
CA ARG A 238 28.82 19.53 7.81
C ARG A 238 28.02 20.84 7.81
N VAL A 239 26.75 20.78 8.21
CA VAL A 239 25.91 21.99 8.30
C VAL A 239 26.37 22.79 9.55
N PRO A 240 26.65 24.11 9.41
CA PRO A 240 27.08 24.93 10.52
C PRO A 240 25.97 25.10 11.57
N ASP A 241 26.34 25.37 12.83
CA ASP A 241 25.36 25.62 13.91
C ASP A 241 24.74 27.01 13.86
N THR A 242 25.37 27.95 13.16
CA THR A 242 24.92 29.32 12.96
C THR A 242 25.18 29.76 11.54
N PRO A 243 24.36 30.69 10.99
CA PRO A 243 24.65 31.30 9.70
C PRO A 243 26.00 32.01 9.69
N THR A 244 26.71 31.94 8.58
CA THR A 244 27.96 32.66 8.35
C THR A 244 27.68 34.04 7.70
N GLU A 245 28.63 34.95 7.76
CA GLU A 245 28.50 36.29 7.11
C GLU A 245 28.13 36.19 5.61
N SER A 246 28.65 35.21 4.91
CA SER A 246 28.29 34.97 3.51
C SER A 246 26.83 34.50 3.30
N ASP A 247 26.22 33.88 4.31
CA ASP A 247 24.83 33.42 4.23
C ASP A 247 23.84 34.59 4.39
N LEU A 248 24.28 35.70 4.95
CA LEU A 248 23.50 36.93 5.18
C LEU A 248 23.44 37.82 3.93
N GLU A 249 24.30 37.60 2.96
CA GLU A 249 24.36 38.44 1.78
C GLU A 249 23.06 38.42 0.96
N GLY A 250 22.48 39.58 0.71
CA GLY A 250 21.24 39.73 -0.05
C GLY A 250 19.96 39.45 0.75
N ARG A 251 20.06 39.11 2.04
CA ARG A 251 18.92 38.92 2.92
C ARG A 251 18.52 40.22 3.63
N LEU A 252 17.24 40.36 3.93
CA LEU A 252 16.75 41.44 4.75
C LEU A 252 17.02 41.15 6.23
N ASP A 253 17.82 42.02 6.87
CA ASP A 253 18.13 41.88 8.30
C ASP A 253 16.94 42.32 9.16
N LEU A 254 16.39 41.41 9.95
CA LEU A 254 15.28 41.60 10.88
C LEU A 254 15.65 41.32 12.34
N ARG A 255 16.96 41.28 12.67
CA ARG A 255 17.43 40.96 14.04
C ARG A 255 17.03 42.00 15.08
N ASP A 256 16.72 43.22 14.66
CA ASP A 256 16.21 44.29 15.56
C ASP A 256 14.69 44.23 15.75
N GLU A 257 13.94 43.37 15.01
CA GLU A 257 12.52 43.23 15.17
C GLU A 257 12.17 42.26 16.33
N PHE A 258 11.18 42.62 17.15
CA PHE A 258 10.71 41.77 18.23
C PHE A 258 9.93 40.57 17.66
N THR A 259 10.65 39.47 17.45
CA THR A 259 10.14 38.25 16.85
C THR A 259 9.95 37.18 17.93
N PHE A 260 8.88 36.41 17.86
CA PHE A 260 8.55 35.34 18.82
C PHE A 260 7.85 34.16 18.16
N THR A 261 7.94 32.99 18.77
CA THR A 261 7.22 31.77 18.38
C THR A 261 6.03 31.53 19.34
N ILE A 262 5.05 30.73 18.91
CA ILE A 262 3.88 30.39 19.72
C ILE A 262 3.71 28.86 19.65
N ASP A 263 4.51 28.16 20.41
CA ASP A 263 4.58 26.71 20.42
C ASP A 263 4.31 26.12 21.80
N GLY A 264 4.16 24.80 21.89
CA GLY A 264 4.13 24.10 23.15
C GLY A 264 5.44 24.25 23.91
N ALA A 265 5.39 24.22 25.26
CA ALA A 265 6.57 24.41 26.09
C ALA A 265 7.70 23.38 25.83
N ASP A 266 7.35 22.20 25.31
CA ASP A 266 8.27 21.09 25.04
C ASP A 266 8.71 21.02 23.57
N ALA A 267 8.23 21.94 22.69
CA ALA A 267 8.61 21.98 21.29
C ALA A 267 10.09 22.32 21.13
N LYS A 268 10.78 21.62 20.26
CA LYS A 268 12.19 21.82 19.92
C LYS A 268 12.40 22.21 18.45
N ASP A 269 11.46 21.86 17.61
CA ASP A 269 11.38 22.10 16.18
C ASP A 269 10.49 23.31 15.90
N LEU A 270 11.02 24.50 16.17
CA LEU A 270 10.31 25.78 16.02
C LEU A 270 10.39 26.22 14.58
N ASP A 271 9.41 25.82 13.75
CA ASP A 271 9.44 26.02 12.30
C ASP A 271 9.05 27.45 11.91
N ASP A 272 8.21 28.12 12.69
CA ASP A 272 7.70 29.45 12.38
C ASP A 272 7.80 30.43 13.55
N ALA A 273 7.96 31.69 13.19
CA ALA A 273 7.93 32.82 14.13
C ALA A 273 7.19 33.99 13.51
N VAL A 274 6.73 34.89 14.36
CA VAL A 274 6.01 36.07 13.94
C VAL A 274 6.56 37.33 14.61
N HIS A 275 6.48 38.47 13.91
CA HIS A 275 6.55 39.78 14.53
C HIS A 275 5.33 40.63 14.18
N ILE A 276 4.97 41.55 15.03
CA ILE A 276 3.89 42.49 14.77
C ILE A 276 4.26 43.87 15.27
N LYS A 277 4.02 44.90 14.44
CA LYS A 277 4.15 46.33 14.86
C LYS A 277 3.04 47.16 14.25
N ARG A 278 2.69 48.25 14.95
CA ARG A 278 1.69 49.18 14.50
C ARG A 278 2.35 50.26 13.61
N LEU A 279 1.82 50.42 12.40
CA LEU A 279 2.31 51.43 11.46
C LEU A 279 1.73 52.81 11.72
N LYS A 280 2.38 53.87 11.22
CA LYS A 280 1.89 55.25 11.28
C LYS A 280 0.55 55.43 10.56
N SER A 281 0.24 54.59 9.59
CA SER A 281 -1.05 54.55 8.89
C SER A 281 -2.22 54.08 9.77
N GLY A 282 -1.94 53.54 10.95
CA GLY A 282 -2.90 52.87 11.81
C GLY A 282 -3.11 51.39 11.50
N ASN A 283 -2.57 50.88 10.40
CA ASN A 283 -2.52 49.46 10.06
C ASN A 283 -1.48 48.73 10.89
N PHE A 284 -1.43 47.43 10.76
CA PHE A 284 -0.42 46.57 11.38
C PHE A 284 0.52 46.02 10.31
N GLU A 285 1.79 45.95 10.62
CA GLU A 285 2.74 45.09 9.89
C GLU A 285 2.82 43.76 10.66
N LEU A 286 2.53 42.65 9.95
CA LEU A 286 2.73 41.30 10.41
C LEU A 286 3.84 40.66 9.56
N GLY A 287 4.91 40.22 10.22
CA GLY A 287 5.88 39.33 9.64
C GLY A 287 5.60 37.89 10.04
N VAL A 288 5.65 37.00 9.08
CA VAL A 288 5.61 35.54 9.30
C VAL A 288 6.92 34.99 8.73
N HIS A 289 7.68 34.31 9.55
CA HIS A 289 9.02 33.82 9.25
C HIS A 289 9.04 32.32 9.37
N ILE A 290 9.39 31.63 8.27
CA ILE A 290 9.55 30.19 8.24
C ILE A 290 11.04 29.87 8.11
N ALA A 291 11.55 28.93 8.90
CA ALA A 291 12.94 28.49 8.80
C ALA A 291 13.31 28.14 7.35
N ASP A 292 14.42 28.70 6.84
CA ASP A 292 14.87 28.48 5.45
C ASP A 292 15.59 27.14 5.31
N VAL A 293 14.84 26.04 5.53
CA VAL A 293 15.33 24.66 5.47
C VAL A 293 15.99 24.35 4.11
N SER A 294 15.41 24.88 3.02
CA SER A 294 15.93 24.67 1.67
C SER A 294 17.30 25.31 1.41
N TYR A 295 17.71 26.23 2.28
CA TYR A 295 19.07 26.76 2.24
C TYR A 295 20.10 25.71 2.64
N TYR A 296 19.78 24.86 3.59
CA TYR A 296 20.67 23.81 4.12
C TYR A 296 20.48 22.46 3.44
N VAL A 297 19.25 22.09 3.14
CA VAL A 297 18.89 20.84 2.45
C VAL A 297 18.83 21.11 0.94
N LYS A 298 19.87 20.73 0.23
CA LYS A 298 19.98 20.98 -1.23
C LYS A 298 19.37 19.86 -2.03
N GLU A 299 18.70 20.20 -3.13
CA GLU A 299 18.12 19.22 -4.06
C GLU A 299 19.14 18.17 -4.49
N GLY A 300 18.78 16.88 -4.38
CA GLY A 300 19.61 15.74 -4.73
C GLY A 300 20.67 15.37 -3.71
N SER A 301 20.79 16.09 -2.58
CA SER A 301 21.66 15.72 -1.46
C SER A 301 21.20 14.45 -0.74
N GLU A 302 22.00 13.87 0.13
CA GLU A 302 21.57 12.71 0.93
C GLU A 302 20.49 13.11 1.97
N LEU A 303 20.56 14.33 2.51
CA LEU A 303 19.50 14.92 3.36
C LEU A 303 18.18 15.06 2.60
N ASP A 304 18.21 15.57 1.37
CA ASP A 304 17.01 15.74 0.54
C ASP A 304 16.36 14.39 0.16
N LYS A 305 17.18 13.43 -0.25
CA LYS A 305 16.69 12.06 -0.58
C LYS A 305 16.03 11.39 0.62
N GLU A 306 16.64 11.52 1.80
CA GLU A 306 16.08 10.93 3.00
C GLU A 306 14.82 11.67 3.49
N ALA A 307 14.81 13.00 3.40
CA ALA A 307 13.62 13.79 3.70
C ALA A 307 12.45 13.44 2.77
N LEU A 308 12.71 13.25 1.47
CA LEU A 308 11.70 12.79 0.50
C LEU A 308 11.22 11.37 0.82
N ASN A 309 12.12 10.47 1.21
CA ASN A 309 11.79 9.10 1.60
C ASN A 309 10.90 9.06 2.85
N ARG A 310 11.19 9.87 3.87
CA ARG A 310 10.39 9.95 5.12
C ARG A 310 9.10 10.73 4.93
N ALA A 311 9.08 11.72 4.04
CA ALA A 311 7.97 12.60 3.70
C ALA A 311 7.46 13.51 4.84
N THR A 312 7.54 13.09 6.10
CA THR A 312 7.07 13.84 7.29
C THR A 312 7.79 13.39 8.55
N SER A 313 7.76 14.20 9.59
CA SER A 313 8.08 13.77 10.94
C SER A 313 6.91 12.97 11.54
N VAL A 314 7.18 11.94 12.32
CA VAL A 314 6.18 11.10 12.98
C VAL A 314 6.24 11.32 14.48
N TYR A 315 5.15 11.81 15.06
CA TYR A 315 5.03 12.09 16.49
C TYR A 315 4.28 10.95 17.16
N VAL A 316 4.94 10.27 18.07
CA VAL A 316 4.33 9.24 18.94
C VAL A 316 4.41 9.65 20.41
N THR A 317 3.79 8.88 21.29
CA THR A 317 3.55 9.31 22.68
C THR A 317 4.84 9.63 23.46
N ASP A 318 5.93 8.92 23.19
CA ASP A 318 7.18 8.99 23.99
C ASP A 318 8.38 9.54 23.18
N ARG A 319 8.25 9.72 21.87
CA ARG A 319 9.33 10.20 21.00
C ARG A 319 8.83 10.79 19.69
N VAL A 320 9.73 11.46 18.99
CA VAL A 320 9.53 11.91 17.62
C VAL A 320 10.51 11.16 16.72
N VAL A 321 10.04 10.66 15.57
CA VAL A 321 10.90 10.21 14.47
C VAL A 321 10.92 11.33 13.45
N PRO A 322 11.98 12.16 13.43
CA PRO A 322 11.97 13.38 12.63
C PRO A 322 12.25 13.09 11.15
N MET A 323 11.75 13.97 10.27
CA MET A 323 12.00 13.93 8.83
C MET A 323 13.47 14.26 8.50
N LEU A 324 14.08 15.16 9.28
CA LEU A 324 15.47 15.58 9.17
C LEU A 324 16.22 15.27 10.46
N PRO A 325 17.54 15.03 10.43
CA PRO A 325 18.35 14.85 11.64
C PRO A 325 18.16 16.01 12.63
N GLU A 326 18.15 15.71 13.93
CA GLU A 326 17.91 16.70 15.01
C GLU A 326 18.86 17.91 14.95
N ARG A 327 20.07 17.72 14.42
CA ARG A 327 21.02 18.81 14.17
C ARG A 327 20.43 19.91 13.27
N LEU A 328 19.56 19.54 12.33
CA LEU A 328 18.82 20.46 11.51
C LEU A 328 17.47 20.84 12.16
N SER A 329 16.62 19.87 12.44
CA SER A 329 15.24 20.11 12.87
C SER A 329 15.14 20.82 14.22
N ASN A 330 16.01 20.49 15.20
CA ASN A 330 16.05 21.11 16.51
C ASN A 330 17.17 22.17 16.61
N GLY A 331 18.07 22.21 15.62
CA GLY A 331 19.27 23.05 15.56
C GLY A 331 19.12 24.27 14.65
N ILE A 332 19.86 24.26 13.53
CA ILE A 332 19.99 25.42 12.61
C ILE A 332 18.66 25.78 11.92
N CYS A 333 17.77 24.83 11.70
CA CYS A 333 16.43 25.05 11.12
C CYS A 333 15.35 25.32 12.18
N SER A 334 15.67 25.29 13.48
CA SER A 334 14.74 25.67 14.54
C SER A 334 14.95 27.14 14.95
N LEU A 335 13.86 27.91 15.00
CA LEU A 335 13.90 29.34 15.36
C LEU A 335 14.07 29.55 16.87
N ASN A 336 15.16 28.98 17.38
CA ASN A 336 15.52 29.03 18.81
C ASN A 336 15.77 30.49 19.28
N PRO A 337 15.48 30.80 20.55
CA PRO A 337 15.65 32.15 21.08
C PRO A 337 17.12 32.57 21.14
N ASN A 338 17.36 33.88 20.88
CA ASN A 338 18.66 34.53 21.00
C ASN A 338 19.77 34.00 20.10
N VAL A 339 19.40 33.43 18.95
CA VAL A 339 20.35 32.99 17.91
C VAL A 339 19.88 33.45 16.52
N ASP A 340 20.84 33.73 15.66
CA ASP A 340 20.53 34.12 14.27
C ASP A 340 20.07 32.89 13.48
N ARG A 341 19.03 33.09 12.66
CA ARG A 341 18.47 32.06 11.78
C ARG A 341 18.11 32.64 10.43
N LEU A 342 18.30 31.85 9.40
CA LEU A 342 17.84 32.18 8.05
C LEU A 342 16.37 31.82 7.91
N THR A 343 15.60 32.75 7.36
CA THR A 343 14.16 32.51 7.15
C THR A 343 13.69 32.95 5.75
N GLN A 344 12.58 32.33 5.31
CA GLN A 344 11.74 32.82 4.23
C GLN A 344 10.58 33.56 4.89
N SER A 345 10.42 34.82 4.57
CA SER A 345 9.49 35.69 5.30
C SER A 345 8.45 36.32 4.41
N ALA A 346 7.20 36.33 4.92
CA ALA A 346 6.12 37.12 4.37
C ALA A 346 5.85 38.33 5.30
N ILE A 347 6.16 39.54 4.81
CA ILE A 347 5.93 40.79 5.54
C ILE A 347 4.68 41.45 4.96
N MET A 348 3.62 41.61 5.75
CA MET A 348 2.30 42.03 5.31
C MET A 348 1.83 43.26 6.06
N GLU A 349 1.29 44.26 5.33
CA GLU A 349 0.49 45.31 5.92
C GLU A 349 -0.97 44.91 5.98
N ILE A 350 -1.56 44.91 7.17
CA ILE A 350 -2.92 44.49 7.43
C ILE A 350 -3.76 45.65 7.96
N ASP A 351 -4.92 45.89 7.36
CA ASP A 351 -5.84 46.96 7.78
C ASP A 351 -6.66 46.56 9.06
N ALA A 352 -7.38 47.52 9.61
CA ALA A 352 -8.20 47.29 10.79
C ALA A 352 -9.36 46.24 10.59
N LYS A 353 -9.63 45.83 9.36
CA LYS A 353 -10.59 44.78 8.99
C LYS A 353 -9.95 43.41 8.75
N GLY A 354 -8.65 43.29 8.99
CA GLY A 354 -7.90 42.04 8.78
C GLY A 354 -7.55 41.75 7.32
N ARG A 355 -7.64 42.73 6.40
CA ARG A 355 -7.32 42.53 5.00
C ARG A 355 -5.86 42.88 4.74
N VAL A 356 -5.17 42.02 4.00
CA VAL A 356 -3.80 42.29 3.52
C VAL A 356 -3.86 43.40 2.45
N VAL A 357 -3.26 44.52 2.73
CA VAL A 357 -3.19 45.70 1.84
C VAL A 357 -1.98 45.61 0.94
N LYS A 358 -0.87 45.15 1.47
CA LYS A 358 0.41 44.98 0.78
C LYS A 358 1.16 43.82 1.39
N HIS A 359 1.96 43.10 0.60
CA HIS A 359 2.86 42.08 1.09
C HIS A 359 4.19 42.07 0.31
N THR A 360 5.20 41.52 0.94
CA THR A 360 6.50 41.20 0.37
C THR A 360 6.92 39.84 0.87
N ILE A 361 7.37 38.98 -0.03
CA ILE A 361 7.99 37.71 0.30
C ILE A 361 9.47 37.82 -0.02
N THR A 362 10.32 37.52 0.96
CA THR A 362 11.75 37.71 0.84
C THR A 362 12.53 36.79 1.77
N GLN A 363 13.79 36.59 1.46
CA GLN A 363 14.74 35.95 2.37
C GLN A 363 15.16 36.92 3.47
N THR A 364 15.21 36.44 4.70
CA THR A 364 15.56 37.23 5.87
C THR A 364 16.53 36.50 6.78
#